data_c67bae0995b5e3bf83d4b21779aeba53
#
_entry.id   c67bae0995b5e3bf83d4b21779aeba53
#
_cell.length_a   1.000
_cell.length_b   1.000
_cell.length_c   1.000
_cell.angle_alpha   90.00
_cell.angle_beta   90.00
_cell.angle_gamma   90.00
#
_symmetry.space_group_name_H-M   'P 1'
#
loop_
_entity.id
_entity.type
_entity.pdbx_description
1 polymer ?
#
loop_
_entity_poly.entity_id
_entity_poly.type
_entity_poly.pdbx_seq_one_letter_code
_entity_poly.pdbx_strand_id
1 'polypeptide(L)'
;MDKLLRIIHLLRFIRDCNRKGIYPNYQQIYKEMDSYLGEKGYNRQLFERDKETIRDEWHYDLRFEDETYALYEDENQLIVDDLLAAYILFTVQNQDGKLPECVITETRQHTGTNHIADCIEAIEAHKELHITYYDYRDEQTKTYTLQPYKLKHKDYKWYVLAVDKQDNSVPFKAFALERVRSLEIGATFRPNKQLDFYSPYYNAFGMFTDAKAEKIVLQFDHRDGNYLKASPIHHSQRVIAETATHITFEFYVKPTLDFIMELMKRSWSLTILEPTHLRDTFVKYWQEAVKRNLEVD
;
A
#
# COMPACT_ATOMS: atom_id res chain seq x y z
N MET A 1 -13.07 -27.42 -2.69
CA MET A 1 -12.56 -26.12 -2.18
C MET A 1 -11.58 -25.57 -3.20
N ASP A 2 -11.60 -24.31 -3.45
CA ASP A 2 -10.73 -23.65 -4.42
C ASP A 2 -9.25 -23.74 -3.98
N LYS A 3 -8.33 -24.02 -4.94
CA LYS A 3 -6.87 -24.02 -4.73
C LYS A 3 -6.41 -22.74 -4.04
N LEU A 4 -6.92 -21.61 -4.50
CA LEU A 4 -6.55 -20.29 -4.00
C LEU A 4 -6.87 -20.12 -2.50
N LEU A 5 -8.10 -20.42 -2.10
CA LEU A 5 -8.53 -20.30 -0.69
C LEU A 5 -7.70 -21.20 0.24
N ARG A 6 -7.37 -22.41 -0.22
CA ARG A 6 -6.53 -23.34 0.53
C ARG A 6 -5.13 -22.77 0.75
N ILE A 7 -4.51 -22.21 -0.29
CA ILE A 7 -3.16 -21.66 -0.21
C ILE A 7 -3.14 -20.39 0.67
N ILE A 8 -4.14 -19.53 0.55
CA ILE A 8 -4.27 -18.34 1.42
C ILE A 8 -4.39 -18.75 2.88
N HIS A 9 -5.20 -19.79 3.20
CA HIS A 9 -5.33 -20.28 4.56
C HIS A 9 -4.01 -20.84 5.10
N LEU A 10 -3.28 -21.61 4.28
CA LEU A 10 -1.95 -22.13 4.62
C LEU A 10 -0.97 -20.99 4.94
N LEU A 11 -0.87 -20.00 4.08
CA LEU A 11 0.01 -18.83 4.28
C LEU A 11 -0.36 -18.06 5.55
N ARG A 12 -1.66 -17.80 5.75
CA ARG A 12 -2.15 -17.11 6.95
C ARG A 12 -1.77 -17.85 8.21
N PHE A 13 -2.01 -19.17 8.26
CA PHE A 13 -1.66 -19.99 9.42
C PHE A 13 -0.17 -19.91 9.76
N ILE A 14 0.72 -20.11 8.77
CA ILE A 14 2.18 -20.07 8.99
C ILE A 14 2.58 -18.66 9.46
N ARG A 15 2.11 -17.61 8.82
CA ARG A 15 2.40 -16.22 9.19
C ARG A 15 1.95 -15.90 10.61
N ASP A 16 0.72 -16.26 10.98
CA ASP A 16 0.17 -15.97 12.31
C ASP A 16 0.92 -16.71 13.41
N CYS A 17 1.45 -17.90 13.10
CA CYS A 17 2.37 -18.61 13.98
C CYS A 17 3.71 -17.87 14.09
N ASN A 18 4.31 -17.47 12.96
CA ASN A 18 5.60 -16.79 12.95
C ASN A 18 5.56 -15.44 13.70
N ARG A 19 4.48 -14.67 13.57
CA ARG A 19 4.27 -13.42 14.33
C ARG A 19 4.24 -13.63 15.86
N LYS A 20 3.90 -14.84 16.30
CA LYS A 20 3.94 -15.25 17.71
C LYS A 20 5.26 -15.87 18.13
N GLY A 21 6.27 -15.89 17.23
CA GLY A 21 7.55 -16.56 17.46
C GLY A 21 7.48 -18.09 17.38
N ILE A 22 6.38 -18.64 16.83
CA ILE A 22 6.17 -20.08 16.66
C ILE A 22 6.40 -20.43 15.19
N TYR A 23 7.27 -21.41 14.93
CA TYR A 23 7.56 -21.90 13.57
C TYR A 23 6.95 -23.29 13.43
N PRO A 24 5.83 -23.44 12.70
CA PRO A 24 5.12 -24.72 12.65
C PRO A 24 5.90 -25.77 11.85
N ASN A 25 5.89 -27.02 12.32
CA ASN A 25 6.34 -28.17 11.55
C ASN A 25 5.22 -28.71 10.65
N TYR A 26 5.56 -29.67 9.79
CA TYR A 26 4.57 -30.29 8.88
C TYR A 26 3.36 -30.88 9.60
N GLN A 27 3.54 -31.52 10.77
CA GLN A 27 2.42 -32.14 11.48
C GLN A 27 1.43 -31.09 12.01
N GLN A 28 1.92 -29.95 12.47
CA GLN A 28 1.08 -28.85 12.92
C GLN A 28 0.33 -28.22 11.74
N ILE A 29 1.01 -28.01 10.61
CA ILE A 29 0.40 -27.55 9.36
C ILE A 29 -0.66 -28.54 8.88
N TYR A 30 -0.33 -29.82 8.86
CA TYR A 30 -1.27 -30.87 8.46
C TYR A 30 -2.55 -30.84 9.30
N LYS A 31 -2.41 -30.79 10.61
CA LYS A 31 -3.55 -30.78 11.56
C LYS A 31 -4.47 -29.59 11.31
N GLU A 32 -3.90 -28.41 11.12
CA GLU A 32 -4.65 -27.20 10.83
C GLU A 32 -5.36 -27.28 9.47
N MET A 33 -4.64 -27.67 8.44
CA MET A 33 -5.18 -27.76 7.09
C MET A 33 -6.22 -28.87 6.93
N ASP A 34 -6.04 -30.00 7.62
CA ASP A 34 -7.00 -31.10 7.63
C ASP A 34 -8.31 -30.69 8.34
N SER A 35 -8.18 -30.00 9.46
CA SER A 35 -9.33 -29.39 10.16
C SER A 35 -10.08 -28.39 9.29
N TYR A 36 -9.36 -27.55 8.55
CA TYR A 36 -9.93 -26.55 7.66
C TYR A 36 -10.62 -27.17 6.43
N LEU A 37 -10.05 -28.23 5.85
CA LEU A 37 -10.58 -28.92 4.66
C LEU A 37 -11.70 -29.91 4.97
N GLY A 38 -11.79 -30.41 6.20
CA GLY A 38 -12.76 -31.40 6.62
C GLY A 38 -12.67 -32.70 5.78
N GLU A 39 -13.80 -33.20 5.28
CA GLU A 39 -13.88 -34.46 4.56
C GLU A 39 -13.00 -34.57 3.30
N LYS A 40 -12.52 -33.41 2.76
CA LYS A 40 -11.66 -33.42 1.55
C LYS A 40 -10.22 -33.83 1.84
N GLY A 41 -9.81 -33.81 3.11
CA GLY A 41 -8.49 -34.22 3.58
C GLY A 41 -7.34 -33.41 3.04
N TYR A 42 -6.28 -33.30 3.84
CA TYR A 42 -5.01 -32.73 3.43
C TYR A 42 -3.94 -33.80 3.44
N ASN A 43 -2.95 -33.75 2.56
CA ASN A 43 -1.89 -34.72 2.54
C ASN A 43 -0.54 -34.13 2.12
N ARG A 44 0.54 -34.90 2.28
CA ARG A 44 1.90 -34.44 1.97
C ARG A 44 2.06 -34.00 0.51
N GLN A 45 1.46 -34.75 -0.42
CA GLN A 45 1.57 -34.43 -1.84
C GLN A 45 0.88 -33.10 -2.17
N LEU A 46 -0.27 -32.82 -1.54
CA LEU A 46 -0.99 -31.57 -1.72
C LEU A 46 -0.21 -30.38 -1.11
N PHE A 47 0.40 -30.59 0.06
CA PHE A 47 1.26 -29.62 0.69
C PHE A 47 2.48 -29.25 -0.17
N GLU A 48 3.16 -30.23 -0.76
CA GLU A 48 4.30 -29.95 -1.64
C GLU A 48 3.88 -29.13 -2.88
N ARG A 49 2.74 -29.45 -3.49
CA ARG A 49 2.18 -28.67 -4.61
C ARG A 49 1.81 -27.24 -4.19
N ASP A 50 1.25 -27.07 -3.00
CA ASP A 50 0.90 -25.75 -2.48
C ASP A 50 2.18 -24.92 -2.21
N LYS A 51 3.25 -25.53 -1.70
CA LYS A 51 4.56 -24.88 -1.54
C LYS A 51 5.16 -24.45 -2.88
N GLU A 52 5.11 -25.29 -3.90
CA GLU A 52 5.57 -24.95 -5.24
C GLU A 52 4.80 -23.73 -5.77
N THR A 53 3.47 -23.72 -5.64
CA THR A 53 2.65 -22.58 -6.05
C THR A 53 3.01 -21.32 -5.26
N ILE A 54 3.17 -21.42 -3.94
CA ILE A 54 3.54 -20.30 -3.07
C ILE A 54 4.88 -19.69 -3.52
N ARG A 55 5.87 -20.54 -3.81
CA ARG A 55 7.20 -20.11 -4.22
C ARG A 55 7.25 -19.64 -5.67
N ASP A 56 6.73 -20.42 -6.60
CA ASP A 56 7.01 -20.26 -8.02
C ASP A 56 5.97 -19.39 -8.74
N GLU A 57 4.70 -19.41 -8.31
CA GLU A 57 3.63 -18.59 -8.87
C GLU A 57 3.39 -17.30 -8.07
N TRP A 58 3.50 -17.36 -6.74
CA TRP A 58 3.19 -16.22 -5.85
C TRP A 58 4.42 -15.51 -5.30
N HIS A 59 5.61 -16.11 -5.49
CA HIS A 59 6.92 -15.55 -5.11
C HIS A 59 7.06 -15.24 -3.61
N TYR A 60 6.33 -15.95 -2.73
CA TYR A 60 6.56 -15.89 -1.29
C TYR A 60 7.76 -16.74 -0.89
N ASP A 61 8.60 -16.22 -0.02
CA ASP A 61 9.77 -16.91 0.50
C ASP A 61 9.37 -17.79 1.71
N LEU A 62 8.87 -19.01 1.41
CA LEU A 62 8.55 -20.02 2.41
C LEU A 62 9.74 -20.98 2.59
N ARG A 63 10.49 -20.79 3.67
CA ARG A 63 11.68 -21.59 3.97
C ARG A 63 11.38 -22.73 4.93
N PHE A 64 12.13 -23.81 4.75
CA PHE A 64 12.16 -24.94 5.65
C PHE A 64 13.52 -24.98 6.34
N GLU A 65 13.55 -24.64 7.62
CA GLU A 65 14.75 -24.55 8.46
C GLU A 65 14.45 -25.23 9.81
N ASP A 66 15.41 -26.00 10.34
CA ASP A 66 15.29 -26.70 11.63
C ASP A 66 13.97 -27.48 11.80
N GLU A 67 13.58 -28.26 10.76
CA GLU A 67 12.34 -29.05 10.69
C GLU A 67 11.04 -28.22 10.78
N THR A 68 11.11 -26.92 10.63
CA THR A 68 9.98 -25.98 10.71
C THR A 68 9.85 -25.10 9.47
N TYR A 69 8.72 -24.42 9.34
CA TYR A 69 8.43 -23.54 8.20
C TYR A 69 8.34 -22.08 8.67
N ALA A 70 9.10 -21.22 8.01
CA ALA A 70 9.09 -19.78 8.18
C ALA A 70 8.67 -19.10 6.88
N LEU A 71 7.73 -18.16 6.97
CA LEU A 71 7.31 -17.30 5.86
C LEU A 71 8.01 -15.95 6.01
N TYR A 72 8.76 -15.58 4.98
CA TYR A 72 9.39 -14.27 4.86
C TYR A 72 8.60 -13.44 3.85
N GLU A 73 8.05 -12.32 4.30
CA GLU A 73 7.29 -11.40 3.46
C GLU A 73 8.21 -10.27 2.98
N ASP A 74 8.25 -10.02 1.68
CA ASP A 74 8.87 -8.82 1.11
C ASP A 74 7.89 -7.65 1.25
N GLU A 75 8.39 -6.45 1.52
CA GLU A 75 7.58 -5.21 1.62
C GLU A 75 6.75 -4.91 0.35
N ASN A 76 7.13 -5.50 -0.79
CA ASN A 76 6.44 -5.34 -2.07
C ASN A 76 5.38 -6.41 -2.36
N GLN A 77 5.27 -7.44 -1.52
CA GLN A 77 4.26 -8.49 -1.69
C GLN A 77 2.92 -8.06 -1.09
N LEU A 78 1.84 -8.53 -1.70
CA LEU A 78 0.50 -8.38 -1.13
C LEU A 78 0.47 -9.05 0.25
N ILE A 79 0.00 -8.32 1.25
CA ILE A 79 -0.22 -8.90 2.58
C ILE A 79 -1.26 -10.00 2.44
N VAL A 80 -1.04 -11.15 3.08
CA VAL A 80 -1.93 -12.31 3.00
C VAL A 80 -3.37 -11.97 3.39
N ASP A 81 -3.57 -11.04 4.32
CA ASP A 81 -4.91 -10.60 4.73
C ASP A 81 -5.62 -9.81 3.63
N ASP A 82 -4.92 -8.95 2.90
CA ASP A 82 -5.49 -8.19 1.78
C ASP A 82 -5.88 -9.13 0.65
N LEU A 83 -5.04 -10.12 0.36
CA LEU A 83 -5.32 -11.16 -0.63
C LEU A 83 -6.55 -11.99 -0.23
N LEU A 84 -6.64 -12.40 1.04
CA LEU A 84 -7.79 -13.13 1.58
C LEU A 84 -9.06 -12.29 1.54
N ALA A 85 -9.01 -11.04 1.93
CA ALA A 85 -10.14 -10.12 1.89
C ALA A 85 -10.64 -9.91 0.45
N ALA A 86 -9.74 -9.66 -0.48
CA ALA A 86 -10.07 -9.51 -1.91
C ALA A 86 -10.70 -10.79 -2.46
N TYR A 87 -10.17 -11.96 -2.12
CA TYR A 87 -10.71 -13.24 -2.55
C TYR A 87 -12.10 -13.51 -1.95
N ILE A 88 -12.31 -13.27 -0.66
CA ILE A 88 -13.62 -13.42 -0.01
C ILE A 88 -14.65 -12.53 -0.70
N LEU A 89 -14.35 -11.25 -0.91
CA LEU A 89 -15.23 -10.32 -1.59
C LEU A 89 -15.58 -10.78 -3.02
N PHE A 90 -14.62 -11.37 -3.72
CA PHE A 90 -14.84 -11.93 -5.06
C PHE A 90 -15.72 -13.19 -5.04
N THR A 91 -15.51 -14.11 -4.09
CA THR A 91 -16.20 -15.40 -4.06
C THR A 91 -17.59 -15.37 -3.44
N VAL A 92 -17.88 -14.39 -2.58
CA VAL A 92 -19.22 -14.25 -1.96
C VAL A 92 -20.20 -13.46 -2.81
N GLN A 93 -19.78 -12.98 -3.99
CA GLN A 93 -20.72 -12.36 -4.94
C GLN A 93 -21.76 -13.40 -5.39
N ASN A 94 -23.02 -12.99 -5.42
CA ASN A 94 -24.09 -13.81 -5.97
C ASN A 94 -24.01 -13.85 -7.52
N GLN A 95 -24.91 -14.59 -8.17
CA GLN A 95 -24.95 -14.73 -9.63
C GLN A 95 -25.11 -13.40 -10.38
N ASP A 96 -25.65 -12.37 -9.71
CA ASP A 96 -25.83 -11.03 -10.27
C ASP A 96 -24.61 -10.11 -10.01
N GLY A 97 -23.50 -10.65 -9.48
CA GLY A 97 -22.30 -9.89 -9.15
C GLY A 97 -22.45 -8.97 -7.93
N LYS A 98 -23.48 -9.17 -7.11
CA LYS A 98 -23.73 -8.40 -5.89
C LYS A 98 -23.22 -9.13 -4.67
N LEU A 99 -22.71 -8.37 -3.71
CA LEU A 99 -22.35 -8.91 -2.41
C LEU A 99 -23.60 -9.36 -1.63
N PRO A 100 -23.47 -10.37 -0.74
CA PRO A 100 -24.54 -10.73 0.17
C PRO A 100 -24.99 -9.56 1.03
N GLU A 101 -26.27 -9.49 1.41
CA GLU A 101 -26.82 -8.42 2.25
C GLU A 101 -26.13 -8.28 3.61
N CYS A 102 -25.51 -9.35 4.11
CA CYS A 102 -24.73 -9.32 5.35
C CYS A 102 -23.35 -8.66 5.21
N VAL A 103 -22.94 -8.29 4.00
CA VAL A 103 -21.63 -7.65 3.72
C VAL A 103 -21.84 -6.21 3.30
N ILE A 104 -21.38 -5.29 4.13
CA ILE A 104 -21.34 -3.86 3.84
C ILE A 104 -19.90 -3.48 3.51
N THR A 105 -19.68 -2.96 2.32
CA THR A 105 -18.34 -2.49 1.90
C THR A 105 -18.26 -0.98 1.94
N GLU A 106 -17.03 -0.46 1.94
CA GLU A 106 -16.79 0.95 1.76
C GLU A 106 -17.32 1.42 0.40
N THR A 107 -17.93 2.58 0.36
CA THR A 107 -18.48 3.16 -0.89
C THR A 107 -17.41 3.80 -1.77
N ARG A 108 -16.22 4.04 -1.21
CA ARG A 108 -15.10 4.63 -1.94
C ARG A 108 -14.52 3.61 -2.92
N GLN A 109 -14.52 3.95 -4.19
CA GLN A 109 -14.04 3.07 -5.25
C GLN A 109 -12.57 3.34 -5.60
N HIS A 110 -11.88 2.29 -6.01
CA HIS A 110 -10.58 2.41 -6.69
C HIS A 110 -10.76 3.12 -8.02
N THR A 111 -9.86 4.03 -8.34
CA THR A 111 -9.89 4.81 -9.57
C THR A 111 -8.65 4.55 -10.44
N GLY A 112 -8.81 4.66 -11.77
CA GLY A 112 -7.73 4.44 -12.73
C GLY A 112 -7.41 2.95 -13.00
N THR A 113 -8.27 2.02 -12.55
CA THR A 113 -8.03 0.58 -12.68
C THR A 113 -8.10 0.08 -14.13
N ASN A 114 -8.84 0.76 -14.99
CA ASN A 114 -9.01 0.43 -16.41
C ASN A 114 -7.70 0.52 -17.23
N HIS A 115 -6.67 1.22 -16.74
CA HIS A 115 -5.38 1.37 -17.42
C HIS A 115 -4.26 0.51 -16.83
N ILE A 116 -4.55 -0.28 -15.78
CA ILE A 116 -3.51 -1.08 -15.09
C ILE A 116 -2.92 -2.14 -16.01
N ALA A 117 -3.76 -2.88 -16.74
CA ALA A 117 -3.31 -3.96 -17.62
C ALA A 117 -2.40 -3.42 -18.75
N ASP A 118 -2.80 -2.33 -19.40
CA ASP A 118 -2.01 -1.69 -20.46
C ASP A 118 -0.66 -1.18 -19.92
N CYS A 119 -0.66 -0.61 -18.71
CA CYS A 119 0.56 -0.17 -18.05
C CYS A 119 1.50 -1.33 -17.73
N ILE A 120 0.98 -2.46 -17.23
CA ILE A 120 1.77 -3.66 -16.95
C ILE A 120 2.39 -4.18 -18.24
N GLU A 121 1.60 -4.34 -19.32
CA GLU A 121 2.11 -4.77 -20.62
C GLU A 121 3.23 -3.86 -21.11
N ALA A 122 3.03 -2.55 -21.04
CA ALA A 122 4.01 -1.58 -21.51
C ALA A 122 5.31 -1.62 -20.68
N ILE A 123 5.21 -1.79 -19.35
CA ILE A 123 6.37 -1.90 -18.46
C ILE A 123 7.16 -3.17 -18.76
N GLU A 124 6.51 -4.32 -18.84
CA GLU A 124 7.15 -5.62 -19.07
C GLU A 124 7.79 -5.71 -20.46
N ALA A 125 7.10 -5.20 -21.49
CA ALA A 125 7.60 -5.17 -22.86
C ALA A 125 8.53 -3.99 -23.17
N HIS A 126 8.82 -3.13 -22.17
CA HIS A 126 9.62 -1.90 -22.36
C HIS A 126 9.11 -1.01 -23.50
N LYS A 127 7.80 -0.79 -23.55
CA LYS A 127 7.13 0.05 -24.54
C LYS A 127 6.73 1.40 -23.94
N GLU A 128 6.80 2.44 -24.77
CA GLU A 128 6.35 3.79 -24.42
C GLU A 128 4.83 3.82 -24.25
N LEU A 129 4.35 4.76 -23.44
CA LEU A 129 2.95 5.10 -23.34
C LEU A 129 2.71 6.50 -23.88
N HIS A 130 1.82 6.63 -24.84
CA HIS A 130 1.29 7.91 -25.30
C HIS A 130 -0.02 8.16 -24.56
N ILE A 131 -0.04 9.16 -23.68
CA ILE A 131 -1.22 9.45 -22.87
C ILE A 131 -1.76 10.86 -23.11
N THR A 132 -3.07 10.97 -23.08
CA THR A 132 -3.78 12.24 -22.91
C THR A 132 -4.17 12.34 -21.43
N TYR A 133 -3.71 13.38 -20.75
CA TYR A 133 -3.76 13.50 -19.30
C TYR A 133 -4.40 14.83 -18.88
N TYR A 134 -5.38 14.77 -17.96
CA TYR A 134 -6.00 15.98 -17.43
C TYR A 134 -5.27 16.48 -16.19
N ASP A 135 -4.66 17.65 -16.30
CA ASP A 135 -3.95 18.30 -15.20
C ASP A 135 -4.93 19.12 -14.36
N TYR A 136 -5.17 18.69 -13.11
CA TYR A 136 -6.09 19.40 -12.21
C TYR A 136 -5.57 20.77 -11.75
N ARG A 137 -4.26 21.01 -11.83
CA ARG A 137 -3.68 22.29 -11.41
C ARG A 137 -3.94 23.37 -12.42
N ASP A 138 -3.72 23.03 -13.70
CA ASP A 138 -3.88 23.98 -14.80
C ASP A 138 -5.24 23.89 -15.47
N GLU A 139 -6.07 22.91 -15.03
CA GLU A 139 -7.38 22.57 -15.62
C GLU A 139 -7.32 22.33 -17.14
N GLN A 140 -6.20 21.77 -17.60
CA GLN A 140 -5.91 21.54 -19.02
C GLN A 140 -5.61 20.09 -19.32
N THR A 141 -5.93 19.71 -20.54
CA THR A 141 -5.53 18.41 -21.09
C THR A 141 -4.18 18.55 -21.78
N LYS A 142 -3.22 17.71 -21.40
CA LYS A 142 -1.86 17.64 -21.93
C LYS A 142 -1.60 16.25 -22.49
N THR A 143 -0.69 16.17 -23.45
CA THR A 143 -0.22 14.90 -23.99
C THR A 143 1.19 14.63 -23.52
N TYR A 144 1.49 13.36 -23.20
CA TYR A 144 2.80 12.93 -22.75
C TYR A 144 3.24 11.68 -23.52
N THR A 145 4.54 11.59 -23.78
CA THR A 145 5.20 10.35 -24.21
C THR A 145 6.07 9.88 -23.06
N LEU A 146 5.65 8.78 -22.45
CA LEU A 146 6.22 8.26 -21.20
C LEU A 146 6.98 6.96 -21.45
N GLN A 147 8.09 6.78 -20.75
CA GLN A 147 8.75 5.49 -20.58
C GLN A 147 8.35 4.95 -19.20
N PRO A 148 7.41 4.00 -19.12
CA PRO A 148 6.91 3.50 -17.86
C PRO A 148 7.87 2.49 -17.23
N TYR A 149 7.98 2.50 -15.88
CA TYR A 149 8.86 1.58 -15.15
C TYR A 149 8.16 0.86 -14.02
N LYS A 150 7.27 1.52 -13.28
CA LYS A 150 6.61 0.95 -12.10
C LYS A 150 5.16 1.43 -11.99
N LEU A 151 4.34 0.59 -11.40
CA LEU A 151 3.04 1.00 -10.86
C LEU A 151 3.14 1.16 -9.35
N LYS A 152 2.53 2.22 -8.82
CA LYS A 152 2.43 2.48 -7.37
C LYS A 152 0.97 2.66 -6.99
N HIS A 153 0.54 1.91 -5.97
CA HIS A 153 -0.79 2.06 -5.38
C HIS A 153 -0.70 2.92 -4.11
N LYS A 154 -1.62 3.88 -3.96
CA LYS A 154 -1.77 4.68 -2.72
C LYS A 154 -3.19 5.24 -2.62
N ASP A 155 -3.84 5.04 -1.49
CA ASP A 155 -5.15 5.62 -1.15
C ASP A 155 -6.22 5.40 -2.25
N TYR A 156 -6.46 4.14 -2.64
CA TYR A 156 -7.42 3.74 -3.69
C TYR A 156 -7.08 4.24 -5.11
N LYS A 157 -5.89 4.80 -5.32
CA LYS A 157 -5.43 5.32 -6.62
C LYS A 157 -4.20 4.59 -7.10
N TRP A 158 -4.12 4.46 -8.42
CA TRP A 158 -2.97 3.90 -9.10
C TRP A 158 -2.19 4.98 -9.82
N TYR A 159 -0.89 4.86 -9.79
CA TYR A 159 0.04 5.77 -10.43
C TYR A 159 1.04 4.98 -11.27
N VAL A 160 1.34 5.46 -12.47
CA VAL A 160 2.50 4.99 -13.24
C VAL A 160 3.68 5.91 -12.95
N LEU A 161 4.81 5.30 -12.55
CA LEU A 161 6.10 5.99 -12.40
C LEU A 161 6.83 5.86 -13.73
N ALA A 162 7.10 6.99 -14.38
CA ALA A 162 7.62 7.02 -15.73
C ALA A 162 8.59 8.18 -15.96
N VAL A 163 9.52 8.00 -16.87
CA VAL A 163 10.33 9.08 -17.43
C VAL A 163 9.49 9.80 -18.50
N ASP A 164 9.36 11.10 -18.34
CA ASP A 164 8.73 11.97 -19.34
C ASP A 164 9.77 12.36 -20.40
N LYS A 165 9.59 11.93 -21.64
CA LYS A 165 10.54 12.25 -22.74
C LYS A 165 10.60 13.73 -23.08
N GLN A 166 9.59 14.49 -22.70
CA GLN A 166 9.47 15.93 -22.98
C GLN A 166 10.02 16.80 -21.87
N ASP A 167 10.29 16.22 -20.68
CA ASP A 167 10.79 16.96 -19.52
C ASP A 167 11.79 16.14 -18.71
N ASN A 168 13.05 16.53 -18.81
CA ASN A 168 14.18 15.92 -18.11
C ASN A 168 14.54 16.66 -16.78
N SER A 169 13.68 17.52 -16.28
CA SER A 169 13.94 18.28 -15.03
C SER A 169 14.04 17.39 -13.80
N VAL A 170 13.40 16.24 -13.84
CA VAL A 170 13.44 15.21 -12.79
C VAL A 170 13.66 13.82 -13.40
N PRO A 171 14.27 12.88 -12.65
CA PRO A 171 14.58 11.54 -13.17
C PRO A 171 13.33 10.77 -13.61
N PHE A 172 12.21 10.94 -12.95
CA PHE A 172 10.91 10.37 -13.28
C PHE A 172 9.77 11.17 -12.61
N LYS A 173 8.56 10.96 -13.11
CA LYS A 173 7.32 11.54 -12.58
C LYS A 173 6.31 10.45 -12.25
N ALA A 174 5.33 10.78 -11.41
CA ALA A 174 4.18 9.94 -11.09
C ALA A 174 2.93 10.50 -11.79
N PHE A 175 2.29 9.68 -12.60
CA PHE A 175 1.05 10.03 -13.30
C PHE A 175 -0.11 9.21 -12.72
N ALA A 176 -1.11 9.88 -12.15
CA ALA A 176 -2.29 9.26 -11.58
C ALA A 176 -3.19 8.72 -12.69
N LEU A 177 -3.48 7.42 -12.69
CA LEU A 177 -4.19 6.77 -13.79
C LEU A 177 -5.64 7.26 -13.94
N GLU A 178 -6.29 7.74 -12.88
CA GLU A 178 -7.64 8.32 -12.96
C GLU A 178 -7.73 9.62 -13.77
N ARG A 179 -6.57 10.23 -14.06
CA ARG A 179 -6.49 11.45 -14.87
C ARG A 179 -6.18 11.16 -16.35
N VAL A 180 -5.86 9.92 -16.67
CA VAL A 180 -5.61 9.47 -18.06
C VAL A 180 -6.95 9.40 -18.80
N ARG A 181 -7.06 10.15 -19.91
CA ARG A 181 -8.23 10.19 -20.78
C ARG A 181 -8.14 9.20 -21.93
N SER A 182 -6.93 9.03 -22.46
CA SER A 182 -6.61 8.01 -23.45
C SER A 182 -5.19 7.51 -23.20
N LEU A 183 -4.94 6.26 -23.56
CA LEU A 183 -3.65 5.59 -23.44
C LEU A 183 -3.44 4.72 -24.66
N GLU A 184 -2.28 4.86 -25.30
CA GLU A 184 -1.83 4.03 -26.43
C GLU A 184 -0.43 3.52 -26.15
N ILE A 185 -0.19 2.23 -26.43
CA ILE A 185 1.11 1.60 -26.28
C ILE A 185 1.93 1.92 -27.54
N GLY A 186 3.08 2.52 -27.31
CA GLY A 186 3.96 3.03 -28.38
C GLY A 186 5.15 2.12 -28.71
N ALA A 187 6.24 2.75 -29.16
CA ALA A 187 7.47 2.08 -29.56
C ALA A 187 8.24 1.50 -28.37
N THR A 188 9.11 0.54 -28.63
CA THR A 188 10.03 -0.02 -27.62
C THR A 188 11.11 0.99 -27.27
N PHE A 189 11.47 1.08 -25.98
CA PHE A 189 12.58 1.90 -25.50
C PHE A 189 13.61 1.04 -24.76
N ARG A 190 14.82 1.57 -24.60
CA ARG A 190 15.88 0.93 -23.82
C ARG A 190 15.79 1.40 -22.37
N PRO A 191 15.51 0.53 -21.39
CA PRO A 191 15.38 0.93 -20.00
C PRO A 191 16.70 1.45 -19.42
N ASN A 192 16.62 2.53 -18.66
CA ASN A 192 17.72 2.99 -17.82
C ASN A 192 17.71 2.22 -16.48
N LYS A 193 18.63 1.28 -16.32
CA LYS A 193 18.76 0.45 -15.11
C LYS A 193 19.30 1.19 -13.89
N GLN A 194 19.77 2.43 -14.05
CA GLN A 194 20.32 3.23 -12.95
C GLN A 194 19.24 4.08 -12.24
N LEU A 195 18.02 4.09 -12.76
CA LEU A 195 16.92 4.81 -12.12
C LEU A 195 16.49 4.11 -10.83
N ASP A 196 16.49 4.88 -9.76
CA ASP A 196 16.05 4.44 -8.44
C ASP A 196 14.62 4.94 -8.19
N PHE A 197 13.67 4.01 -8.14
CA PHE A 197 12.27 4.28 -7.87
C PHE A 197 11.88 4.04 -6.40
N TYR A 198 12.79 3.51 -5.56
CA TYR A 198 12.48 3.13 -4.18
C TYR A 198 12.96 4.18 -3.19
N SER A 199 14.24 4.58 -3.23
CA SER A 199 14.79 5.54 -2.26
C SER A 199 14.02 6.85 -2.16
N PRO A 200 13.47 7.46 -3.24
CA PRO A 200 12.67 8.66 -3.11
C PRO A 200 11.41 8.47 -2.25
N TYR A 201 10.85 7.26 -2.24
CA TYR A 201 9.62 6.93 -1.51
C TYR A 201 9.87 6.31 -0.14
N TYR A 202 11.07 5.81 0.17
CA TYR A 202 11.34 5.05 1.41
C TYR A 202 10.90 5.79 2.68
N ASN A 203 11.25 7.06 2.81
CA ASN A 203 10.82 7.91 3.93
C ASN A 203 9.68 8.86 3.55
N ALA A 204 8.98 8.64 2.43
CA ALA A 204 7.83 9.42 2.06
C ALA A 204 6.54 8.78 2.57
N PHE A 205 5.63 9.58 3.08
CA PHE A 205 4.32 9.08 3.53
C PHE A 205 3.47 8.56 2.36
N GLY A 206 3.54 9.21 1.21
CA GLY A 206 2.69 8.88 0.06
C GLY A 206 3.33 9.09 -1.30
N MET A 207 2.80 10.04 -2.06
CA MET A 207 3.23 10.31 -3.43
C MET A 207 4.18 11.49 -3.57
N PHE A 208 4.21 12.40 -2.60
CA PHE A 208 5.12 13.53 -2.62
C PHE A 208 6.47 13.16 -2.03
N THR A 209 7.54 13.55 -2.72
CA THR A 209 8.93 13.22 -2.34
C THR A 209 9.84 14.44 -2.28
N ASP A 210 9.28 15.64 -2.37
CA ASP A 210 9.94 16.93 -2.54
C ASP A 210 10.49 17.56 -1.24
N ALA A 211 10.44 16.82 -0.12
CA ALA A 211 11.05 17.21 1.15
C ALA A 211 12.18 16.27 1.55
N LYS A 212 13.06 16.72 2.45
CA LYS A 212 14.03 15.85 3.13
C LYS A 212 13.36 15.16 4.31
N ALA A 213 13.72 13.88 4.53
CA ALA A 213 13.26 13.17 5.72
C ALA A 213 13.94 13.75 6.98
N GLU A 214 13.16 13.91 8.02
CA GLU A 214 13.61 14.42 9.31
C GLU A 214 12.91 13.72 10.48
N LYS A 215 13.45 13.89 11.67
CA LYS A 215 12.83 13.41 12.90
C LYS A 215 11.63 14.30 13.22
N ILE A 216 10.47 13.68 13.44
CA ILE A 216 9.23 14.34 13.83
C ILE A 216 8.72 13.68 15.10
N VAL A 217 8.38 14.48 16.11
CA VAL A 217 7.82 14.00 17.38
C VAL A 217 6.42 14.56 17.54
N LEU A 218 5.47 13.64 17.62
CA LEU A 218 4.04 13.94 17.70
C LEU A 218 3.45 13.33 18.96
N GLN A 219 2.58 14.07 19.62
CA GLN A 219 1.82 13.61 20.77
C GLN A 219 0.33 13.62 20.42
N PHE A 220 -0.36 12.56 20.82
CA PHE A 220 -1.80 12.43 20.66
C PHE A 220 -2.44 12.12 22.02
N ASP A 221 -3.73 12.41 22.19
CA ASP A 221 -4.44 11.88 23.34
C ASP A 221 -4.37 10.35 23.38
N HIS A 222 -4.58 9.77 24.56
CA HIS A 222 -4.39 8.34 24.76
C HIS A 222 -5.31 7.49 23.86
N ARG A 223 -6.53 7.96 23.58
CA ARG A 223 -7.48 7.26 22.71
C ARG A 223 -7.00 7.19 21.28
N ASP A 224 -6.64 8.33 20.69
CA ASP A 224 -6.18 8.40 19.29
C ASP A 224 -4.79 7.72 19.12
N GLY A 225 -3.94 7.89 20.13
CA GLY A 225 -2.64 7.19 20.18
C GLY A 225 -2.78 5.68 20.15
N ASN A 226 -3.80 5.09 20.78
CA ASN A 226 -4.06 3.65 20.70
C ASN A 226 -4.47 3.21 19.28
N TYR A 227 -5.23 4.01 18.53
CA TYR A 227 -5.51 3.72 17.11
C TYR A 227 -4.22 3.74 16.28
N LEU A 228 -3.33 4.71 16.51
CA LEU A 228 -2.04 4.79 15.82
C LEU A 228 -1.10 3.63 16.20
N LYS A 229 -1.16 3.13 17.44
CA LYS A 229 -0.41 1.92 17.83
C LYS A 229 -0.93 0.69 17.11
N ALA A 230 -2.25 0.56 16.97
CA ALA A 230 -2.89 -0.58 16.32
C ALA A 230 -2.71 -0.56 14.80
N SER A 231 -2.66 0.63 14.19
CA SER A 231 -2.48 0.82 12.75
C SER A 231 -1.45 1.93 12.50
N PRO A 232 -0.15 1.58 12.48
CA PRO A 232 0.91 2.54 12.21
C PRO A 232 0.76 3.18 10.83
N ILE A 233 0.94 4.50 10.74
CA ILE A 233 0.79 5.25 9.50
C ILE A 233 2.07 5.32 8.66
N HIS A 234 3.21 4.96 9.26
CA HIS A 234 4.50 4.91 8.57
C HIS A 234 5.41 3.88 9.23
N HIS A 235 6.26 3.19 8.46
CA HIS A 235 7.16 2.14 8.96
C HIS A 235 8.15 2.63 10.03
N SER A 236 8.51 3.91 10.03
CA SER A 236 9.40 4.50 11.02
C SER A 236 8.72 4.90 12.34
N GLN A 237 7.39 4.72 12.44
CA GLN A 237 6.64 5.09 13.65
C GLN A 237 7.10 4.28 14.87
N ARG A 238 7.44 4.96 15.94
CA ARG A 238 7.82 4.35 17.23
C ARG A 238 7.16 5.09 18.37
N VAL A 239 6.67 4.36 19.38
CA VAL A 239 6.25 4.94 20.65
C VAL A 239 7.50 5.27 21.44
N ILE A 240 7.64 6.52 21.90
CA ILE A 240 8.77 6.98 22.70
C ILE A 240 8.37 7.35 24.13
N ALA A 241 7.09 7.64 24.36
CA ALA A 241 6.53 7.86 25.69
C ALA A 241 5.03 7.54 25.72
N GLU A 242 4.56 7.04 26.85
CA GLU A 242 3.14 6.80 27.10
C GLU A 242 2.80 7.19 28.53
N THR A 243 1.72 7.94 28.69
CA THR A 243 1.18 8.39 29.99
C THR A 243 -0.30 8.00 30.08
N ALA A 244 -0.93 8.25 31.21
CA ALA A 244 -2.37 8.02 31.35
C ALA A 244 -3.24 8.85 30.38
N THR A 245 -2.73 9.96 29.86
CA THR A 245 -3.49 10.92 29.06
C THR A 245 -3.01 11.04 27.62
N HIS A 246 -1.76 10.72 27.34
CA HIS A 246 -1.14 10.94 26.02
C HIS A 246 -0.19 9.82 25.63
N ILE A 247 -0.04 9.60 24.33
CA ILE A 247 1.01 8.77 23.72
C ILE A 247 1.83 9.63 22.77
N THR A 248 3.16 9.54 22.90
CA THR A 248 4.11 10.28 22.07
C THR A 248 4.81 9.34 21.10
N PHE A 249 4.82 9.69 19.84
CA PHE A 249 5.44 8.94 18.76
C PHE A 249 6.59 9.73 18.14
N GLU A 250 7.62 9.00 17.75
CA GLU A 250 8.69 9.48 16.90
C GLU A 250 8.54 8.89 15.49
N PHE A 251 8.80 9.73 14.49
CA PHE A 251 8.84 9.36 13.07
C PHE A 251 10.13 9.85 12.45
N TYR A 252 10.58 9.17 11.41
CA TYR A 252 11.58 9.67 10.48
C TYR A 252 10.97 9.66 9.07
N VAL A 253 10.42 10.80 8.66
CA VAL A 253 9.57 10.90 7.46
C VAL A 253 9.74 12.26 6.80
N LYS A 254 9.45 12.33 5.51
CA LYS A 254 9.39 13.58 4.76
C LYS A 254 8.10 14.33 5.12
N PRO A 255 8.17 15.57 5.64
CA PRO A 255 6.98 16.37 5.99
C PRO A 255 6.33 16.99 4.75
N THR A 256 5.97 16.14 3.80
CA THR A 256 5.32 16.51 2.54
C THR A 256 3.83 16.79 2.74
N LEU A 257 3.18 17.41 1.74
CA LEU A 257 1.79 17.81 1.84
C LEU A 257 0.85 16.65 2.19
N ASP A 258 1.07 15.45 1.64
CA ASP A 258 0.26 14.27 1.94
C ASP A 258 0.41 13.79 3.39
N PHE A 259 1.61 13.87 3.97
CA PHE A 259 1.82 13.62 5.40
C PHE A 259 1.11 14.67 6.27
N ILE A 260 1.22 15.95 5.91
CA ILE A 260 0.52 17.04 6.59
C ILE A 260 -1.00 16.79 6.54
N MET A 261 -1.54 16.47 5.37
CA MET A 261 -2.97 16.17 5.21
C MET A 261 -3.42 14.96 6.04
N GLU A 262 -2.59 13.93 6.17
CA GLU A 262 -2.89 12.79 7.05
C GLU A 262 -2.98 13.21 8.52
N LEU A 263 -2.03 13.99 8.98
CA LEU A 263 -2.02 14.50 10.35
C LEU A 263 -3.19 15.48 10.62
N MET A 264 -3.58 16.27 9.62
CA MET A 264 -4.73 17.21 9.74
C MET A 264 -6.05 16.50 10.04
N LYS A 265 -6.23 15.24 9.63
CA LYS A 265 -7.39 14.42 10.01
C LYS A 265 -7.50 14.20 11.52
N ARG A 266 -6.39 14.37 12.26
CA ARG A 266 -6.25 14.15 13.70
C ARG A 266 -6.05 15.45 14.48
N SER A 267 -6.37 16.62 13.89
CA SER A 267 -6.19 17.93 14.49
C SER A 267 -6.84 18.10 15.87
N TRP A 268 -7.87 17.30 16.17
CA TRP A 268 -8.59 17.30 17.44
C TRP A 268 -7.77 16.75 18.62
N SER A 269 -6.71 15.96 18.38
CA SER A 269 -5.87 15.34 19.42
C SER A 269 -4.38 15.61 19.24
N LEU A 270 -3.95 16.06 18.05
CA LEU A 270 -2.55 16.21 17.68
C LEU A 270 -1.87 17.39 18.35
N THR A 271 -0.71 17.13 18.96
CA THR A 271 0.27 18.14 19.35
C THR A 271 1.60 17.84 18.67
N ILE A 272 2.17 18.81 17.95
CA ILE A 272 3.46 18.67 17.30
C ILE A 272 4.54 19.17 18.27
N LEU A 273 5.37 18.26 18.77
CA LEU A 273 6.45 18.61 19.69
C LEU A 273 7.71 19.04 18.94
N GLU A 274 8.08 18.29 17.89
CA GLU A 274 9.24 18.54 17.03
C GLU A 274 8.89 18.20 15.57
N PRO A 275 9.46 18.91 14.59
CA PRO A 275 10.22 20.16 14.70
C PRO A 275 9.32 21.40 14.77
N THR A 276 9.89 22.53 15.21
CA THR A 276 9.13 23.79 15.37
C THR A 276 8.56 24.28 14.06
N HIS A 277 9.31 24.23 12.95
CA HIS A 277 8.82 24.71 11.65
C HIS A 277 7.59 23.92 11.14
N LEU A 278 7.49 22.62 11.44
CA LEU A 278 6.30 21.84 11.11
C LEU A 278 5.11 22.30 11.96
N ARG A 279 5.32 22.51 13.28
CA ARG A 279 4.28 23.04 14.17
C ARG A 279 3.77 24.39 13.68
N ASP A 280 4.67 25.30 13.30
CA ASP A 280 4.30 26.63 12.80
C ASP A 280 3.48 26.54 11.50
N THR A 281 3.81 25.60 10.61
CA THR A 281 3.04 25.31 9.40
C THR A 281 1.62 24.86 9.74
N PHE A 282 1.45 23.94 10.71
CA PHE A 282 0.13 23.50 11.15
C PHE A 282 -0.69 24.59 11.80
N VAL A 283 -0.07 25.39 12.70
CA VAL A 283 -0.73 26.53 13.35
C VAL A 283 -1.28 27.50 12.29
N LYS A 284 -0.49 27.79 11.25
CA LYS A 284 -0.94 28.63 10.14
C LYS A 284 -2.15 28.01 9.42
N TYR A 285 -2.12 26.74 9.09
CA TYR A 285 -3.25 26.07 8.41
C TYR A 285 -4.51 26.08 9.28
N TRP A 286 -4.38 25.82 10.60
CA TRP A 286 -5.52 25.85 11.52
C TRP A 286 -6.11 27.25 11.63
N GLN A 287 -5.27 28.29 11.75
CA GLN A 287 -5.71 29.69 11.79
C GLN A 287 -6.44 30.09 10.51
N GLU A 288 -5.90 29.74 9.34
CA GLU A 288 -6.56 29.98 8.06
C GLU A 288 -7.88 29.21 7.93
N ALA A 289 -7.94 27.98 8.43
CA ALA A 289 -9.18 27.19 8.45
C ALA A 289 -10.23 27.86 9.36
N VAL A 290 -9.85 28.27 10.57
CA VAL A 290 -10.74 28.98 11.48
C VAL A 290 -11.26 30.28 10.83
N LYS A 291 -10.36 31.09 10.26
CA LYS A 291 -10.72 32.33 9.58
C LYS A 291 -11.78 32.11 8.50
N ARG A 292 -11.52 31.15 7.57
CA ARG A 292 -12.48 30.83 6.49
C ARG A 292 -13.85 30.39 6.99
N ASN A 293 -13.90 29.67 8.13
CA ASN A 293 -15.17 29.17 8.68
C ASN A 293 -15.92 30.19 9.55
N LEU A 294 -15.25 31.24 10.04
CA LEU A 294 -15.89 32.35 10.74
C LEU A 294 -16.38 33.46 9.79
N GLU A 295 -15.89 33.51 8.54
CA GLU A 295 -16.25 34.50 7.52
C GLU A 295 -17.37 33.95 6.57
N VAL A 296 -18.01 32.82 6.89
CA VAL A 296 -19.17 32.32 6.12
C VAL A 296 -20.41 33.03 6.64
N ASP A 297 -21.06 33.84 5.79
CA ASP A 297 -22.33 34.51 6.04
C ASP A 297 -23.52 33.52 6.03
#